data_da2274cc11eb4734fd894a98a9770a30
#
_entry.id   da2274cc11eb4734fd894a98a9770a30
#
_cell.length_a   1.000
_cell.length_b   1.000
_cell.length_c   1.000
_cell.angle_alpha   90.00
_cell.angle_beta   90.00
_cell.angle_gamma   90.00
#
_symmetry.space_group_name_H-M   'P 1'
#
loop_
_entity.id
_entity.type
_entity.pdbx_description
1 polymer ?
#
loop_
_entity_poly.entity_id
_entity_poly.type
_entity_poly.pdbx_seq_one_letter_code
_entity_poly.pdbx_strand_id
1 'polypeptide(L)'
;GKDGNNSLMDVDLSIRSGETIGIIGATGSAKSTLVQLIPRLYDATAGEVLVGGVNVRDYDLKALRNSVAMVLQKNVLFSGTILDNLRWGDANATDEEMIAACKHAQADDFIQSFPDRYDSRIEQGGTNVSGGQKQRLCIARALLKKPKILILDDSTSAVDTKTDAL
;
A
#
# COMPACT_ATOMS: atom_id res chain seq x y z
N GLY A 1 23.28 -3.75 3.84
CA GLY A 1 23.52 -2.32 4.16
C GLY A 1 24.79 -1.85 3.50
N LYS A 2 24.99 -0.55 3.34
CA LYS A 2 26.19 0.04 2.71
C LYS A 2 27.50 -0.30 3.41
N ASP A 3 27.42 -0.82 4.64
CA ASP A 3 28.59 -1.11 5.50
C ASP A 3 28.82 -2.62 5.72
N GLY A 4 28.31 -3.47 4.85
CA GLY A 4 28.50 -4.93 4.94
C GLY A 4 27.73 -5.64 6.06
N ASN A 5 27.02 -4.92 6.92
CA ASN A 5 26.16 -5.51 7.94
C ASN A 5 24.78 -5.85 7.38
N ASN A 6 24.31 -7.06 7.67
CA ASN A 6 22.96 -7.48 7.30
C ASN A 6 21.92 -6.65 8.08
N SER A 7 20.94 -6.11 7.38
CA SER A 7 19.82 -5.35 7.98
C SER A 7 18.81 -6.25 8.69
N LEU A 8 18.71 -7.51 8.25
CA LEU A 8 17.83 -8.55 8.77
C LEU A 8 18.61 -9.85 8.85
N MET A 9 18.51 -10.57 9.94
CA MET A 9 19.11 -11.89 10.14
C MET A 9 18.13 -12.80 10.86
N ASP A 10 18.19 -14.09 10.53
CA ASP A 10 17.44 -15.15 11.20
C ASP A 10 15.93 -14.89 11.30
N VAL A 11 15.34 -14.35 10.22
CA VAL A 11 13.89 -14.12 10.13
C VAL A 11 13.23 -15.41 9.64
N ASP A 12 12.40 -16.00 10.50
CA ASP A 12 11.51 -17.11 10.14
C ASP A 12 10.07 -16.65 10.39
N LEU A 13 9.31 -16.46 9.32
CA LEU A 13 7.94 -15.94 9.36
C LEU A 13 7.08 -16.67 8.34
N SER A 14 5.97 -17.23 8.81
CA SER A 14 4.96 -17.85 7.96
C SER A 14 3.62 -17.15 8.15
N ILE A 15 3.02 -16.72 7.03
CA ILE A 15 1.73 -16.02 7.01
C ILE A 15 0.78 -16.81 6.11
N ARG A 16 -0.41 -17.10 6.61
CA ARG A 16 -1.45 -17.81 5.86
C ARG A 16 -2.35 -16.83 5.10
N SER A 17 -2.98 -17.34 4.06
CA SER A 17 -3.99 -16.56 3.34
C SER A 17 -5.12 -16.12 4.28
N GLY A 18 -5.51 -14.86 4.20
CA GLY A 18 -6.55 -14.25 5.04
C GLY A 18 -6.06 -13.72 6.40
N GLU A 19 -4.78 -13.91 6.75
CA GLU A 19 -4.23 -13.33 7.97
C GLU A 19 -3.84 -11.86 7.78
N THR A 20 -4.04 -11.08 8.83
CA THR A 20 -3.52 -9.72 8.98
C THR A 20 -2.41 -9.74 10.02
N ILE A 21 -1.23 -9.28 9.64
CA ILE A 21 -0.04 -9.29 10.50
C ILE A 21 0.44 -7.86 10.76
N GLY A 22 0.57 -7.51 12.03
CA GLY A 22 1.19 -6.27 12.47
C GLY A 22 2.69 -6.46 12.75
N ILE A 23 3.54 -5.67 12.09
CA ILE A 23 4.99 -5.69 12.31
C ILE A 23 5.37 -4.44 13.09
N ILE A 24 5.76 -4.61 14.35
CA ILE A 24 6.10 -3.54 15.27
C ILE A 24 7.61 -3.47 15.46
N GLY A 25 8.14 -2.27 15.52
CA GLY A 25 9.56 -2.04 15.78
C GLY A 25 9.92 -0.57 15.67
N ALA A 26 11.03 -0.19 16.30
CA ALA A 26 11.53 1.19 16.27
C ALA A 26 11.84 1.68 14.85
N THR A 27 11.93 2.99 14.66
CA THR A 27 12.41 3.59 13.41
C THR A 27 13.80 3.05 13.08
N GLY A 28 14.00 2.63 11.83
CA GLY A 28 15.27 2.01 11.42
C GLY A 28 15.41 0.52 11.71
N SER A 29 14.39 -0.14 12.28
CA SER A 29 14.40 -1.59 12.58
C SER A 29 14.23 -2.51 11.36
N ALA A 30 14.45 -1.99 10.16
CA ALA A 30 14.36 -2.74 8.89
C ALA A 30 12.98 -3.32 8.54
N LYS A 31 11.88 -2.83 9.14
CA LYS A 31 10.50 -3.24 8.78
C LYS A 31 10.22 -3.09 7.28
N SER A 32 10.50 -1.90 6.74
CA SER A 32 10.32 -1.61 5.32
C SER A 32 11.19 -2.53 4.45
N THR A 33 12.40 -2.85 4.88
CA THR A 33 13.28 -3.80 4.17
C THR A 33 12.64 -5.19 4.12
N LEU A 34 12.06 -5.66 5.24
CA LEU A 34 11.40 -6.96 5.29
C LEU A 34 10.24 -7.05 4.30
N VAL A 35 9.31 -6.08 4.33
CA VAL A 35 8.13 -6.12 3.46
C VAL A 35 8.48 -5.90 1.99
N GLN A 36 9.58 -5.22 1.69
CA GLN A 36 10.06 -5.00 0.31
C GLN A 36 10.66 -6.25 -0.34
N LEU A 37 10.99 -7.29 0.43
CA LEU A 37 11.41 -8.58 -0.11
C LEU A 37 10.24 -9.33 -0.79
N ILE A 38 8.99 -9.11 -0.34
CA ILE A 38 7.80 -9.78 -0.86
C ILE A 38 7.56 -9.46 -2.35
N PRO A 39 7.49 -8.17 -2.78
CA PRO A 39 7.39 -7.81 -4.20
C PRO A 39 8.75 -7.85 -4.92
N ARG A 40 9.77 -8.40 -4.27
CA ARG A 40 11.13 -8.51 -4.80
C ARG A 40 11.68 -7.16 -5.29
N LEU A 41 11.57 -6.12 -4.45
CA LEU A 41 12.29 -4.86 -4.66
C LEU A 41 13.77 -5.02 -4.30
N TYR A 42 14.07 -5.96 -3.42
CA TYR A 42 15.41 -6.44 -3.08
C TYR A 42 15.38 -7.96 -3.02
N ASP A 43 16.51 -8.60 -3.30
CA ASP A 43 16.70 -10.03 -3.09
C ASP A 43 17.28 -10.30 -1.69
N ALA A 44 16.83 -11.38 -1.06
CA ALA A 44 17.47 -11.87 0.16
C ALA A 44 18.89 -12.36 -0.18
N THR A 45 19.87 -12.04 0.66
CA THR A 45 21.28 -12.48 0.46
C THR A 45 21.48 -13.94 0.85
N ALA A 46 20.66 -14.45 1.77
CA ALA A 46 20.60 -15.86 2.17
C ALA A 46 19.17 -16.22 2.53
N GLY A 47 18.84 -17.50 2.52
CA GLY A 47 17.48 -17.98 2.71
C GLY A 47 16.59 -17.74 1.49
N GLU A 48 15.29 -17.88 1.70
CA GLU A 48 14.29 -17.76 0.63
C GLU A 48 13.07 -16.97 1.08
N VAL A 49 12.39 -16.36 0.12
CA VAL A 49 11.11 -15.70 0.31
C VAL A 49 10.10 -16.39 -0.59
N LEU A 50 9.06 -16.96 0.01
CA LEU A 50 8.02 -17.70 -0.71
C LEU A 50 6.72 -16.91 -0.75
N VAL A 51 6.07 -16.86 -1.89
CA VAL A 51 4.71 -16.34 -2.06
C VAL A 51 3.88 -17.44 -2.71
N GLY A 52 2.80 -17.87 -2.04
CA GLY A 52 1.99 -19.00 -2.53
C GLY A 52 2.80 -20.30 -2.70
N GLY A 53 3.83 -20.52 -1.88
CA GLY A 53 4.70 -21.69 -1.94
C GLY A 53 5.77 -21.66 -3.03
N VAL A 54 5.85 -20.59 -3.82
CA VAL A 54 6.85 -20.42 -4.89
C VAL A 54 7.85 -19.35 -4.49
N ASN A 55 9.15 -19.60 -4.72
CA ASN A 55 10.19 -18.62 -4.43
C ASN A 55 9.98 -17.37 -5.30
N VAL A 56 10.09 -16.19 -4.69
CA VAL A 56 9.89 -14.91 -5.41
C VAL A 56 10.88 -14.74 -6.57
N ARG A 57 12.00 -15.46 -6.56
CA ARG A 57 13.00 -15.45 -7.63
C ARG A 57 12.55 -16.21 -8.87
N ASP A 58 11.62 -17.15 -8.71
CA ASP A 58 11.11 -18.00 -9.79
C ASP A 58 9.86 -17.40 -10.46
N TYR A 59 9.33 -16.31 -9.90
CA TYR A 59 8.21 -15.60 -10.49
C TYR A 59 8.61 -14.74 -11.68
N ASP A 60 7.71 -14.62 -12.66
CA ASP A 60 7.69 -13.45 -13.53
C ASP A 60 7.51 -12.18 -12.65
N LEU A 61 8.44 -11.26 -12.78
CA LEU A 61 8.49 -10.09 -11.88
C LEU A 61 7.26 -9.19 -12.00
N LYS A 62 6.68 -9.09 -13.21
CA LYS A 62 5.46 -8.32 -13.46
C LYS A 62 4.25 -9.00 -12.81
N ALA A 63 4.14 -10.32 -12.95
CA ALA A 63 3.06 -11.09 -12.32
C ALA A 63 3.11 -11.00 -10.80
N LEU A 64 4.29 -11.15 -10.19
CA LEU A 64 4.47 -11.00 -8.74
C LEU A 64 4.05 -9.61 -8.28
N ARG A 65 4.57 -8.55 -8.90
CA ARG A 65 4.29 -7.16 -8.51
C ARG A 65 2.85 -6.72 -8.78
N ASN A 66 2.17 -7.33 -9.73
CA ASN A 66 0.74 -7.12 -9.94
C ASN A 66 -0.11 -7.76 -8.83
N SER A 67 0.39 -8.83 -8.19
CA SER A 67 -0.30 -9.50 -7.09
C SER A 67 -0.09 -8.83 -5.74
N VAL A 68 0.89 -7.92 -5.62
CA VAL A 68 1.23 -7.22 -4.38
C VAL A 68 0.95 -5.72 -4.55
N ALA A 69 0.13 -5.16 -3.67
CA ALA A 69 -0.01 -3.71 -3.56
C ALA A 69 0.72 -3.22 -2.31
N MET A 70 1.43 -2.12 -2.44
CA MET A 70 2.17 -1.51 -1.35
C MET A 70 1.79 -0.03 -1.23
N VAL A 71 1.36 0.37 -0.04
CA VAL A 71 1.17 1.77 0.33
C VAL A 71 2.35 2.17 1.20
N LEU A 72 3.17 3.08 0.67
CA LEU A 72 4.39 3.54 1.34
C LEU A 72 4.09 4.72 2.27
N GLN A 73 4.99 4.98 3.21
CA GLN A 73 4.93 6.15 4.10
C GLN A 73 4.83 7.48 3.32
N LYS A 74 5.59 7.60 2.23
CA LYS A 74 5.52 8.76 1.33
C LYS A 74 4.44 8.54 0.28
N ASN A 75 3.23 8.93 0.61
CA ASN A 75 2.09 8.86 -0.30
C ASN A 75 2.17 9.97 -1.35
N VAL A 76 2.01 9.61 -2.61
CA VAL A 76 2.03 10.54 -3.73
C VAL A 76 0.68 10.51 -4.45
N LEU A 77 0.06 11.69 -4.54
CA LEU A 77 -1.08 11.94 -5.41
C LEU A 77 -0.63 12.85 -6.56
N PHE A 78 -1.27 12.66 -7.70
CA PHE A 78 -0.99 13.41 -8.91
C PHE A 78 -2.03 14.52 -9.10
N SER A 79 -1.65 15.57 -9.84
CA SER A 79 -2.60 16.60 -10.26
C SER A 79 -3.68 16.00 -11.14
N GLY A 80 -4.94 16.30 -10.85
CA GLY A 80 -6.12 15.75 -11.51
C GLY A 80 -7.28 15.62 -10.55
N THR A 81 -8.34 14.93 -10.95
CA THR A 81 -9.47 14.65 -10.06
C THR A 81 -9.14 13.51 -9.08
N ILE A 82 -9.99 13.31 -8.08
CA ILE A 82 -9.90 12.11 -7.22
C ILE A 82 -10.07 10.85 -8.09
N LEU A 83 -11.04 10.84 -9.02
CA LEU A 83 -11.21 9.72 -9.94
C LEU A 83 -9.96 9.44 -10.78
N ASP A 84 -9.31 10.49 -11.31
CA ASP A 84 -8.06 10.32 -12.05
C ASP A 84 -6.97 9.65 -11.20
N ASN A 85 -6.85 10.05 -9.94
CA ASN A 85 -5.92 9.44 -9.00
C ASN A 85 -6.25 7.97 -8.70
N LEU A 86 -7.52 7.61 -8.61
CA LEU A 86 -7.96 6.24 -8.38
C LEU A 86 -7.70 5.35 -9.59
N ARG A 87 -7.88 5.85 -10.83
CA ARG A 87 -7.59 5.13 -12.07
C ARG A 87 -6.14 4.70 -12.23
N TRP A 88 -5.21 5.29 -11.49
CA TRP A 88 -3.84 4.78 -11.41
C TRP A 88 -3.75 3.39 -10.73
N GLY A 89 -4.76 3.00 -9.96
CA GLY A 89 -4.87 1.64 -9.42
C GLY A 89 -5.35 0.64 -10.45
N ASP A 90 -6.43 1.01 -11.17
CA ASP A 90 -6.99 0.26 -12.30
C ASP A 90 -7.62 1.24 -13.29
N ALA A 91 -7.05 1.34 -14.49
CA ALA A 91 -7.52 2.25 -15.54
C ALA A 91 -8.93 1.89 -16.06
N ASN A 92 -9.37 0.66 -15.86
CA ASN A 92 -10.67 0.15 -16.31
C ASN A 92 -11.71 0.08 -15.18
N ALA A 93 -11.35 0.52 -13.97
CA ALA A 93 -12.28 0.50 -12.84
C ALA A 93 -13.51 1.34 -13.13
N THR A 94 -14.69 0.80 -12.83
CA THR A 94 -15.93 1.55 -12.89
C THR A 94 -16.03 2.54 -11.74
N ASP A 95 -16.90 3.53 -11.86
CA ASP A 95 -17.13 4.51 -10.81
C ASP A 95 -17.61 3.82 -9.52
N GLU A 96 -18.46 2.79 -9.63
CA GLU A 96 -18.94 1.99 -8.50
C GLU A 96 -17.79 1.25 -7.80
N GLU A 97 -16.85 0.66 -8.55
CA GLU A 97 -15.66 0.00 -7.99
C GLU A 97 -14.76 1.01 -7.27
N MET A 98 -14.58 2.19 -7.84
CA MET A 98 -13.79 3.27 -7.21
C MET A 98 -14.43 3.78 -5.92
N ILE A 99 -15.75 3.97 -5.91
CA ILE A 99 -16.52 4.37 -4.72
C ILE A 99 -16.42 3.27 -3.65
N ALA A 100 -16.59 2.00 -4.02
CA ALA A 100 -16.47 0.88 -3.09
C ALA A 100 -15.06 0.82 -2.47
N ALA A 101 -14.01 0.98 -3.26
CA ALA A 101 -12.64 1.03 -2.76
C ALA A 101 -12.42 2.21 -1.78
N CYS A 102 -13.01 3.37 -2.06
CA CYS A 102 -12.96 4.53 -1.17
C CYS A 102 -13.71 4.29 0.14
N LYS A 103 -14.84 3.59 0.12
CA LYS A 103 -15.57 3.20 1.33
C LYS A 103 -14.73 2.24 2.19
N HIS A 104 -14.12 1.23 1.59
CA HIS A 104 -13.21 0.31 2.30
C HIS A 104 -12.00 1.02 2.89
N ALA A 105 -11.47 2.03 2.21
CA ALA A 105 -10.35 2.84 2.67
C ALA A 105 -10.77 3.98 3.63
N GLN A 106 -12.04 4.04 4.05
CA GLN A 106 -12.58 5.12 4.90
C GLN A 106 -12.38 6.52 4.28
N ALA A 107 -12.42 6.62 2.94
CA ALA A 107 -12.19 7.84 2.20
C ALA A 107 -13.50 8.51 1.73
N ASP A 108 -14.59 7.76 1.58
CA ASP A 108 -15.84 8.24 1.00
C ASP A 108 -16.42 9.43 1.78
N ASP A 109 -16.44 9.38 3.12
CA ASP A 109 -17.05 10.42 3.95
C ASP A 109 -16.44 11.80 3.70
N PHE A 110 -15.09 11.90 3.68
CA PHE A 110 -14.47 13.19 3.41
C PHE A 110 -14.60 13.61 1.96
N ILE A 111 -14.61 12.66 1.01
CA ILE A 111 -14.83 12.96 -0.42
C ILE A 111 -16.21 13.56 -0.61
N GLN A 112 -17.25 13.01 0.02
CA GLN A 112 -18.61 13.53 -0.03
C GLN A 112 -18.74 14.95 0.56
N SER A 113 -17.83 15.36 1.42
CA SER A 113 -17.79 16.71 2.00
C SER A 113 -17.20 17.78 1.06
N PHE A 114 -16.53 17.37 -0.01
CA PHE A 114 -16.01 18.29 -1.01
C PHE A 114 -17.11 18.80 -1.95
N PRO A 115 -17.03 20.06 -2.45
CA PRO A 115 -18.04 20.62 -3.34
C PRO A 115 -18.31 19.76 -4.58
N ASP A 116 -17.23 19.29 -5.22
CA ASP A 116 -17.29 18.49 -6.45
C ASP A 116 -17.13 16.99 -6.18
N ARG A 117 -17.18 16.57 -4.89
CA ARG A 117 -17.09 15.17 -4.48
C ARG A 117 -15.92 14.45 -5.17
N TYR A 118 -16.18 13.38 -5.91
CA TYR A 118 -15.17 12.59 -6.64
C TYR A 118 -14.51 13.33 -7.80
N ASP A 119 -15.14 14.36 -8.35
CA ASP A 119 -14.58 15.24 -9.38
C ASP A 119 -13.70 16.36 -8.80
N SER A 120 -13.59 16.44 -7.46
CA SER A 120 -12.74 17.42 -6.79
C SER A 120 -11.29 17.27 -7.23
N ARG A 121 -10.66 18.40 -7.53
CA ARG A 121 -9.28 18.43 -7.99
C ARG A 121 -8.30 18.24 -6.83
N ILE A 122 -7.33 17.40 -7.08
CA ILE A 122 -6.15 17.21 -6.25
C ILE A 122 -5.00 17.98 -6.90
N GLU A 123 -4.31 18.79 -6.11
CA GLU A 123 -3.09 19.46 -6.54
C GLU A 123 -1.90 18.50 -6.55
N GLN A 124 -0.84 18.88 -7.25
CA GLN A 124 0.38 18.08 -7.33
C GLN A 124 0.90 17.73 -5.94
N GLY A 125 1.13 16.42 -5.71
CA GLY A 125 1.56 15.92 -4.40
C GLY A 125 0.47 15.93 -3.33
N GLY A 126 -0.77 16.28 -3.68
CA GLY A 126 -1.90 16.32 -2.72
C GLY A 126 -1.75 17.41 -1.66
N THR A 127 -1.29 18.60 -2.04
CA THR A 127 -1.05 19.71 -1.11
C THR A 127 -2.34 20.29 -0.52
N ASN A 128 -3.45 20.11 -1.22
CA ASN A 128 -4.78 20.58 -0.82
C ASN A 128 -5.61 19.55 -0.03
N VAL A 129 -5.02 18.41 0.37
CA VAL A 129 -5.64 17.41 1.23
C VAL A 129 -4.74 17.11 2.42
N SER A 130 -5.34 16.71 3.56
CA SER A 130 -4.59 16.33 4.76
C SER A 130 -3.76 15.07 4.53
N GLY A 131 -2.76 14.82 5.39
CA GLY A 131 -1.94 13.61 5.33
C GLY A 131 -2.78 12.33 5.41
N GLY A 132 -3.74 12.28 6.33
CA GLY A 132 -4.66 11.15 6.47
C GLY A 132 -5.58 10.96 5.26
N GLN A 133 -6.13 12.04 4.69
CA GLN A 133 -6.94 11.98 3.46
C GLN A 133 -6.12 11.46 2.28
N LYS A 134 -4.90 11.97 2.11
CA LYS A 134 -3.95 11.51 1.09
C LYS A 134 -3.69 10.01 1.22
N GLN A 135 -3.45 9.55 2.43
CA GLN A 135 -3.17 8.15 2.70
C GLN A 135 -4.36 7.26 2.37
N ARG A 136 -5.57 7.62 2.80
CA ARG A 136 -6.79 6.87 2.49
C ARG A 136 -7.05 6.77 0.99
N LEU A 137 -6.79 7.84 0.23
CA LEU A 137 -6.85 7.80 -1.24
C LEU A 137 -5.81 6.85 -1.84
N CYS A 138 -4.58 6.80 -1.29
CA CYS A 138 -3.56 5.86 -1.73
C CYS A 138 -3.92 4.40 -1.38
N ILE A 139 -4.58 4.17 -0.23
CA ILE A 139 -5.11 2.85 0.13
C ILE A 139 -6.22 2.44 -0.85
N ALA A 140 -7.20 3.32 -1.12
CA ALA A 140 -8.26 3.05 -2.09
C ALA A 140 -7.70 2.70 -3.47
N ARG A 141 -6.70 3.44 -3.94
CA ARG A 141 -5.98 3.16 -5.18
C ARG A 141 -5.29 1.79 -5.17
N ALA A 142 -4.70 1.41 -4.04
CA ALA A 142 -4.07 0.10 -3.89
C ALA A 142 -5.09 -1.05 -3.91
N LEU A 143 -6.26 -0.86 -3.29
CA LEU A 143 -7.36 -1.84 -3.28
C LEU A 143 -7.94 -2.10 -4.68
N LEU A 144 -7.99 -1.08 -5.54
CA LEU A 144 -8.45 -1.22 -6.93
C LEU A 144 -7.61 -2.19 -7.76
N LYS A 145 -6.36 -2.38 -7.42
CA LYS A 145 -5.50 -3.41 -8.04
C LYS A 145 -5.96 -4.83 -7.72
N LYS A 146 -6.91 -5.01 -6.79
CA LYS A 146 -7.38 -6.31 -6.31
C LYS A 146 -6.21 -7.23 -5.93
N PRO A 147 -5.26 -6.76 -5.09
CA PRO A 147 -4.04 -7.47 -4.78
C PRO A 147 -4.32 -8.74 -3.98
N LYS A 148 -3.44 -9.73 -4.10
CA LYS A 148 -3.42 -10.92 -3.22
C LYS A 148 -2.74 -10.63 -1.89
N ILE A 149 -1.80 -9.68 -1.89
CA ILE A 149 -1.09 -9.23 -0.69
C ILE A 149 -1.15 -7.69 -0.67
N LEU A 150 -1.64 -7.14 0.43
CA LEU A 150 -1.63 -5.70 0.69
C LEU A 150 -0.63 -5.39 1.79
N ILE A 151 0.30 -4.49 1.52
CA ILE A 151 1.33 -4.03 2.46
C ILE A 151 1.08 -2.55 2.76
N LEU A 152 0.92 -2.22 4.04
CA LEU A 152 0.76 -0.86 4.53
C LEU A 152 2.00 -0.50 5.36
N ASP A 153 2.97 0.18 4.75
CA ASP A 153 4.24 0.53 5.40
C ASP A 153 4.15 1.90 6.06
N ASP A 154 4.21 1.93 7.40
CA ASP A 154 4.04 3.12 8.26
C ASP A 154 2.78 3.95 7.94
N SER A 155 1.78 3.28 7.37
CA SER A 155 0.55 3.94 6.92
C SER A 155 -0.35 4.37 8.07
N THR A 156 -0.19 3.80 9.25
CA THR A 156 -1.05 4.06 10.42
C THR A 156 -0.70 5.34 11.15
N SER A 157 0.50 5.88 10.98
CA SER A 157 0.94 7.11 11.67
C SER A 157 0.15 8.38 11.30
N ALA A 158 -0.64 8.34 10.23
CA ALA A 158 -1.44 9.45 9.74
C ALA A 158 -2.96 9.15 9.75
N VAL A 159 -3.37 7.99 10.28
CA VAL A 159 -4.77 7.56 10.35
C VAL A 159 -5.26 7.73 11.78
N ASP A 160 -6.43 8.36 11.96
CA ASP A 160 -7.05 8.50 13.27
C ASP A 160 -7.33 7.13 13.90
N THR A 161 -7.19 7.05 15.24
CA THR A 161 -7.37 5.84 16.04
C THR A 161 -8.70 5.11 15.84
N LYS A 162 -9.71 5.79 15.31
CA LYS A 162 -11.00 5.18 14.93
C LYS A 162 -10.91 4.30 13.68
N THR A 163 -9.92 4.52 12.81
CA THR A 163 -9.72 3.73 11.58
C THR A 163 -8.80 2.54 11.83
N ASP A 164 -7.96 2.60 12.88
CA ASP A 164 -7.09 1.49 13.27
C ASP A 164 -7.84 0.35 14.00
N ALA A 165 -9.10 0.57 14.39
CA ALA A 165 -9.91 -0.38 15.16
C ALA A 165 -10.87 -1.25 14.30
N LEU A 166 -10.81 -1.13 12.97
CA LEU A 166 -11.58 -1.90 11.99
C LEU A 166 -10.65 -2.83 11.22
#